data_a32013f26b4b4ed14fb1f9966b410c44
#
_entry.id   a32013f26b4b4ed14fb1f9966b410c44
#
_cell.length_a   1.000
_cell.length_b   1.000
_cell.length_c   1.000
_cell.angle_alpha   90.00
_cell.angle_beta   90.00
_cell.angle_gamma   90.00
#
_symmetry.space_group_name_H-M   'P 1'
#
loop_
_entity.id
_entity.type
_entity.pdbx_description
1 polymer ?
#
loop_
_entity_poly.entity_id
_entity_poly.type
_entity_poly.pdbx_seq_one_letter_code
_entity_poly.pdbx_strand_id
1 'polypeptide(L)'
;KHGIEYWQFLPLTPTDSTGSPYSSPSSFALNPWFLDIDDLIEKGFIFISNKENLGPTNQNKDHFDFDIADDLTKKLGLLLLQGWSSQSEERKINFNKWVSRHSWVEDYATFVVIREEFNMLPWWEWPQEFKIKNNKFLKSWIKKKSEEILIKKLIQWHLDEQWSVIKNFAKSRNIKLIGDLPFYVSRDSADVWSNKSLFSIFKNGDL
;
A
#
# COMPACT_ATOMS: atom_id res chain seq x y z
N LYS A 1 30.75 -8.82 14.32
CA LYS A 1 29.44 -9.44 14.64
C LYS A 1 28.97 -8.85 15.96
N HIS A 2 27.85 -8.11 15.99
CA HIS A 2 27.42 -7.36 17.18
C HIS A 2 26.48 -8.17 18.10
N GLY A 3 26.30 -9.48 17.85
CA GLY A 3 25.50 -10.37 18.70
C GLY A 3 24.01 -10.05 18.79
N ILE A 4 23.46 -9.32 17.79
CA ILE A 4 22.03 -9.00 17.72
C ILE A 4 21.27 -10.26 17.36
N GLU A 5 20.32 -10.66 18.22
CA GLU A 5 19.44 -11.82 18.00
C GLU A 5 17.99 -11.40 17.68
N TYR A 6 17.59 -10.19 18.07
CA TYR A 6 16.25 -9.67 17.92
C TYR A 6 16.27 -8.29 17.26
N TRP A 7 15.36 -8.07 16.34
CA TRP A 7 15.12 -6.76 15.75
C TRP A 7 13.64 -6.41 15.87
N GLN A 8 13.35 -5.44 16.74
CA GLN A 8 12.01 -4.90 16.92
C GLN A 8 11.82 -3.69 16.02
N PHE A 9 10.64 -3.57 15.43
CA PHE A 9 10.27 -2.46 14.56
C PHE A 9 8.79 -2.07 14.76
N LEU A 10 8.47 -0.81 14.43
CA LEU A 10 7.11 -0.27 14.45
C LEU A 10 6.26 -0.91 13.35
N PRO A 11 4.91 -0.72 13.36
CA PRO A 11 4.07 -1.19 12.27
C PRO A 11 4.58 -0.66 10.92
N LEU A 12 4.68 -1.54 9.92
CA LEU A 12 5.13 -1.20 8.57
C LEU A 12 3.99 -0.70 7.68
N THR A 13 2.87 -0.32 8.28
CA THR A 13 1.67 0.14 7.60
C THR A 13 1.81 1.56 7.06
N PRO A 14 0.99 1.99 6.07
CA PRO A 14 0.91 3.38 5.66
C PRO A 14 0.61 4.26 6.88
N THR A 15 1.13 5.47 6.88
CA THR A 15 0.93 6.43 7.98
C THR A 15 -0.26 7.35 7.70
N ASP A 16 -0.74 8.03 8.75
CA ASP A 16 -1.60 9.19 8.61
C ASP A 16 -0.80 10.46 8.21
N SER A 17 -1.47 11.60 8.13
CA SER A 17 -0.84 12.89 7.81
C SER A 17 0.17 13.37 8.84
N THR A 18 0.22 12.76 10.03
CA THR A 18 1.21 13.08 11.09
C THR A 18 2.42 12.16 11.05
N GLY A 19 2.43 11.18 10.15
CA GLY A 19 3.47 10.16 10.04
C GLY A 19 3.29 9.00 11.04
N SER A 20 2.14 8.90 11.71
CA SER A 20 1.87 7.82 12.66
C SER A 20 1.44 6.52 11.95
N PRO A 21 2.14 5.40 12.16
CA PRO A 21 1.72 4.10 11.61
C PRO A 21 0.57 3.47 12.42
N TYR A 22 0.23 4.03 13.58
CA TYR A 22 -0.87 3.52 14.41
C TYR A 22 -2.24 4.03 13.96
N SER A 23 -2.30 5.12 13.21
CA SER A 23 -3.53 5.67 12.61
C SER A 23 -3.60 5.37 11.11
N SER A 24 -3.22 4.15 10.75
CA SER A 24 -3.08 3.73 9.35
C SER A 24 -4.43 3.64 8.62
N PRO A 25 -4.47 3.96 7.32
CA PRO A 25 -5.61 3.68 6.45
C PRO A 25 -5.78 2.18 6.15
N SER A 26 -4.88 1.32 6.60
CA SER A 26 -5.00 -0.15 6.58
C SER A 26 -4.11 -0.82 7.60
N SER A 27 -4.63 -1.85 8.26
CA SER A 27 -3.87 -2.71 9.16
C SER A 27 -3.04 -3.79 8.45
N PHE A 28 -3.27 -3.99 7.15
CA PHE A 28 -2.67 -5.07 6.37
C PHE A 28 -1.66 -4.58 5.33
N ALA A 29 -1.89 -3.39 4.77
CA ALA A 29 -1.03 -2.83 3.74
C ALA A 29 0.35 -2.45 4.28
N LEU A 30 1.37 -2.61 3.45
CA LEU A 30 2.69 -2.05 3.72
C LEU A 30 2.78 -0.60 3.22
N ASN A 31 3.58 0.22 3.91
CA ASN A 31 3.76 1.61 3.54
C ASN A 31 4.44 1.72 2.16
N PRO A 32 3.80 2.36 1.17
CA PRO A 32 4.34 2.51 -0.17
C PRO A 32 5.71 3.19 -0.24
N TRP A 33 6.07 3.99 0.76
CA TRP A 33 7.37 4.67 0.84
C TRP A 33 8.56 3.72 1.03
N PHE A 34 8.31 2.47 1.43
CA PHE A 34 9.35 1.44 1.57
C PHE A 34 9.69 0.70 0.28
N LEU A 35 9.03 1.06 -0.85
CA LEU A 35 9.27 0.38 -2.11
C LEU A 35 10.70 0.61 -2.62
N ASP A 36 11.46 -0.47 -2.74
CA ASP A 36 12.82 -0.44 -3.25
C ASP A 36 12.84 -0.39 -4.78
N ILE A 37 13.34 0.73 -5.29
CA ILE A 37 13.41 1.02 -6.73
C ILE A 37 14.47 0.15 -7.41
N ASP A 38 15.60 -0.06 -6.76
CA ASP A 38 16.72 -0.79 -7.34
C ASP A 38 16.36 -2.27 -7.54
N ASP A 39 15.62 -2.86 -6.59
CA ASP A 39 15.04 -4.20 -6.73
C ASP A 39 14.06 -4.29 -7.92
N LEU A 40 13.23 -3.27 -8.12
CA LEU A 40 12.29 -3.23 -9.26
C LEU A 40 13.00 -3.13 -10.61
N ILE A 41 14.11 -2.40 -10.66
CA ILE A 41 14.94 -2.28 -11.86
C ILE A 41 15.67 -3.61 -12.14
N GLU A 42 16.30 -4.20 -11.11
CA GLU A 42 17.00 -5.47 -11.21
C GLU A 42 16.08 -6.61 -11.69
N LYS A 43 14.85 -6.63 -11.19
CA LYS A 43 13.82 -7.60 -11.61
C LYS A 43 13.17 -7.27 -12.97
N GLY A 44 13.49 -6.14 -13.59
CA GLY A 44 12.96 -5.73 -14.89
C GLY A 44 11.50 -5.30 -14.89
N PHE A 45 10.99 -4.76 -13.76
CA PHE A 45 9.67 -4.14 -13.68
C PHE A 45 9.70 -2.67 -14.08
N ILE A 46 10.82 -2.00 -13.87
CA ILE A 46 11.08 -0.61 -14.24
C ILE A 46 12.39 -0.56 -15.02
N PHE A 47 12.46 0.26 -16.07
CA PHE A 47 13.68 0.46 -16.82
C PHE A 47 14.64 1.41 -16.08
N ILE A 48 15.95 1.13 -16.13
CA ILE A 48 16.97 1.94 -15.47
C ILE A 48 16.97 3.40 -15.95
N SER A 49 16.65 3.66 -17.22
CA SER A 49 16.51 5.00 -17.79
C SER A 49 15.44 5.85 -17.09
N ASN A 50 14.50 5.23 -16.41
CA ASN A 50 13.44 5.92 -15.67
C ASN A 50 13.90 6.42 -14.30
N LYS A 51 15.03 5.89 -13.77
CA LYS A 51 15.54 6.28 -12.45
C LYS A 51 15.92 7.77 -12.40
N GLU A 52 16.52 8.29 -13.44
CA GLU A 52 16.91 9.71 -13.55
C GLU A 52 15.70 10.65 -13.58
N ASN A 53 14.56 10.18 -14.07
CA ASN A 53 13.32 10.94 -14.18
C ASN A 53 12.49 10.97 -12.88
N LEU A 54 12.87 10.19 -11.87
CA LEU A 54 12.14 10.16 -10.60
C LEU A 54 12.36 11.43 -9.75
N GLY A 55 13.36 12.22 -10.10
CA GLY A 55 13.70 13.45 -9.39
C GLY A 55 14.55 13.19 -8.14
N PRO A 56 14.90 14.26 -7.42
CA PRO A 56 15.74 14.13 -6.25
C PRO A 56 15.01 13.34 -5.16
N THR A 57 15.63 12.28 -4.70
CA THR A 57 15.33 11.69 -3.41
C THR A 57 15.68 12.72 -2.33
N ASN A 58 14.89 12.76 -1.25
CA ASN A 58 14.98 13.72 -0.16
C ASN A 58 16.38 14.36 0.02
N GLN A 59 16.50 15.65 -0.28
CA GLN A 59 17.79 16.39 -0.18
C GLN A 59 18.10 16.82 1.25
N ASN A 60 17.08 16.85 2.12
CA ASN A 60 17.25 17.22 3.52
C ASN A 60 17.43 15.96 4.37
N LYS A 61 18.65 15.69 4.81
CA LYS A 61 18.99 14.51 5.60
C LYS A 61 18.43 14.53 7.02
N ASP A 62 17.97 15.69 7.50
CA ASP A 62 17.53 15.88 8.88
C ASP A 62 16.02 15.70 9.06
N HIS A 63 15.24 15.79 7.97
CA HIS A 63 13.78 15.67 8.00
C HIS A 63 13.26 14.81 6.84
N PHE A 64 12.29 13.96 7.14
CA PHE A 64 11.57 13.20 6.12
C PHE A 64 10.50 14.10 5.49
N ASP A 65 10.51 14.19 4.16
CA ASP A 65 9.56 14.99 3.39
C ASP A 65 8.46 14.07 2.84
N PHE A 66 7.27 14.18 3.40
CA PHE A 66 6.11 13.37 3.04
C PHE A 66 5.64 13.64 1.61
N ASP A 67 5.67 14.91 1.16
CA ASP A 67 5.20 15.29 -0.17
C ASP A 67 6.11 14.71 -1.25
N ILE A 68 7.42 14.74 -1.03
CA ILE A 68 8.41 14.12 -1.93
C ILE A 68 8.21 12.59 -1.96
N ALA A 69 7.97 11.95 -0.82
CA ALA A 69 7.77 10.51 -0.75
C ALA A 69 6.48 10.08 -1.46
N ASP A 70 5.41 10.85 -1.31
CA ASP A 70 4.14 10.61 -2.00
C ASP A 70 4.27 10.81 -3.53
N ASP A 71 4.92 11.88 -3.96
CA ASP A 71 5.16 12.15 -5.38
C ASP A 71 6.01 11.04 -6.02
N LEU A 72 7.07 10.62 -5.34
CA LEU A 72 7.90 9.50 -5.78
C LEU A 72 7.08 8.21 -5.90
N THR A 73 6.26 7.90 -4.91
CA THR A 73 5.39 6.72 -4.92
C THR A 73 4.41 6.75 -6.09
N LYS A 74 3.81 7.90 -6.37
CA LYS A 74 2.92 8.08 -7.54
C LYS A 74 3.67 7.83 -8.86
N LYS A 75 4.84 8.41 -9.03
CA LYS A 75 5.69 8.20 -10.21
C LYS A 75 6.07 6.73 -10.38
N LEU A 76 6.50 6.08 -9.31
CA LEU A 76 6.83 4.64 -9.33
C LEU A 76 5.63 3.78 -9.72
N GLY A 77 4.46 4.09 -9.19
CA GLY A 77 3.23 3.40 -9.55
C GLY A 77 2.90 3.49 -11.04
N LEU A 78 3.08 4.66 -11.65
CA LEU A 78 2.89 4.85 -13.09
C LEU A 78 3.92 4.06 -13.91
N LEU A 79 5.19 4.01 -13.48
CA LEU A 79 6.21 3.22 -14.13
C LEU A 79 5.93 1.72 -14.05
N LEU A 80 5.46 1.24 -12.91
CA LEU A 80 5.02 -0.15 -12.74
C LEU A 80 3.87 -0.49 -13.69
N LEU A 81 2.87 0.40 -13.84
CA LEU A 81 1.77 0.21 -14.77
C LEU A 81 2.26 0.16 -16.22
N GLN A 82 3.14 1.08 -16.61
CA GLN A 82 3.73 1.08 -17.96
C GLN A 82 4.48 -0.22 -18.27
N GLY A 83 5.27 -0.71 -17.31
CA GLY A 83 5.99 -1.96 -17.47
C GLY A 83 5.10 -3.21 -17.37
N TRP A 84 3.90 -3.11 -16.83
CA TRP A 84 3.03 -4.25 -16.55
C TRP A 84 2.55 -4.97 -17.80
N SER A 85 2.22 -4.24 -18.86
CA SER A 85 1.75 -4.82 -20.12
C SER A 85 2.78 -5.77 -20.76
N SER A 86 4.06 -5.46 -20.60
CA SER A 86 5.19 -6.23 -21.15
C SER A 86 5.65 -7.38 -20.25
N GLN A 87 5.10 -7.53 -19.05
CA GLN A 87 5.47 -8.63 -18.16
C GLN A 87 5.02 -9.98 -18.70
N SER A 88 5.80 -11.03 -18.37
CA SER A 88 5.50 -12.40 -18.76
C SER A 88 4.15 -12.88 -18.18
N GLU A 89 3.51 -13.82 -18.88
CA GLU A 89 2.26 -14.42 -18.37
C GLU A 89 2.47 -15.13 -17.04
N GLU A 90 3.62 -15.72 -16.79
CA GLU A 90 3.96 -16.31 -15.51
C GLU A 90 3.91 -15.29 -14.37
N ARG A 91 4.47 -14.09 -14.56
CA ARG A 91 4.43 -13.00 -13.57
C ARG A 91 3.00 -12.53 -13.31
N LYS A 92 2.20 -12.39 -14.37
CA LYS A 92 0.77 -12.02 -14.26
C LYS A 92 -0.03 -13.07 -13.51
N ILE A 93 0.24 -14.35 -13.76
CA ILE A 93 -0.37 -15.48 -13.02
C ILE A 93 0.04 -15.42 -11.54
N ASN A 94 1.31 -15.19 -11.22
CA ASN A 94 1.80 -15.09 -9.85
C ASN A 94 1.19 -13.92 -9.11
N PHE A 95 1.08 -12.75 -9.73
CA PHE A 95 0.37 -11.61 -9.20
C PHE A 95 -1.12 -11.94 -8.91
N ASN A 96 -1.83 -12.55 -9.86
CA ASN A 96 -3.23 -12.93 -9.66
C ASN A 96 -3.40 -13.95 -8.53
N LYS A 97 -2.49 -14.91 -8.40
CA LYS A 97 -2.46 -15.84 -7.26
C LYS A 97 -2.21 -15.11 -5.94
N TRP A 98 -1.33 -14.12 -5.93
CA TRP A 98 -1.07 -13.31 -4.76
C TRP A 98 -2.32 -12.50 -4.37
N VAL A 99 -2.96 -11.81 -5.30
CA VAL A 99 -4.22 -11.07 -5.07
C VAL A 99 -5.30 -11.99 -4.50
N SER A 100 -5.46 -13.20 -5.05
CA SER A 100 -6.49 -14.14 -4.57
C SER A 100 -6.27 -14.65 -3.13
N ARG A 101 -5.03 -14.62 -2.65
CA ARG A 101 -4.66 -15.01 -1.28
C ARG A 101 -4.75 -13.85 -0.28
N HIS A 102 -4.77 -12.61 -0.77
CA HIS A 102 -4.79 -11.39 0.04
C HIS A 102 -6.12 -10.64 -0.16
N SER A 103 -7.19 -11.18 0.44
CA SER A 103 -8.56 -10.67 0.25
C SER A 103 -8.74 -9.19 0.58
N TRP A 104 -7.88 -8.63 1.44
CA TRP A 104 -7.88 -7.23 1.85
C TRP A 104 -7.42 -6.27 0.73
N VAL A 105 -6.61 -6.75 -0.23
CA VAL A 105 -5.91 -5.88 -1.18
C VAL A 105 -6.84 -5.17 -2.15
N GLU A 106 -7.95 -5.80 -2.53
CA GLU A 106 -8.98 -5.19 -3.39
C GLU A 106 -9.67 -4.02 -2.69
N ASP A 107 -10.07 -4.23 -1.45
CA ASP A 107 -10.74 -3.22 -0.64
C ASP A 107 -9.79 -2.07 -0.30
N TYR A 108 -8.54 -2.36 0.03
CA TYR A 108 -7.49 -1.35 0.27
C TYR A 108 -7.24 -0.50 -0.98
N ALA A 109 -6.98 -1.13 -2.12
CA ALA A 109 -6.68 -0.41 -3.35
C ALA A 109 -7.87 0.48 -3.78
N THR A 110 -9.09 -0.05 -3.67
CA THR A 110 -10.32 0.69 -3.96
C THR A 110 -10.49 1.88 -3.02
N PHE A 111 -10.33 1.67 -1.71
CA PHE A 111 -10.42 2.71 -0.68
C PHE A 111 -9.46 3.85 -0.94
N VAL A 112 -8.18 3.54 -1.20
CA VAL A 112 -7.15 4.56 -1.43
C VAL A 112 -7.46 5.38 -2.68
N VAL A 113 -7.88 4.76 -3.79
CA VAL A 113 -8.23 5.47 -5.02
C VAL A 113 -9.47 6.36 -4.83
N ILE A 114 -10.48 5.91 -4.08
CA ILE A 114 -11.64 6.75 -3.74
C ILE A 114 -11.20 7.94 -2.89
N ARG A 115 -10.37 7.69 -1.88
CA ARG A 115 -9.86 8.72 -0.97
C ARG A 115 -9.07 9.80 -1.71
N GLU A 116 -8.23 9.39 -2.66
CA GLU A 116 -7.50 10.30 -3.56
C GLU A 116 -8.45 11.14 -4.43
N GLU A 117 -9.52 10.54 -4.98
CA GLU A 117 -10.53 11.24 -5.79
C GLU A 117 -11.30 12.30 -4.99
N PHE A 118 -11.50 12.08 -3.70
CA PHE A 118 -12.16 13.02 -2.79
C PHE A 118 -11.18 13.83 -1.92
N ASN A 119 -9.99 14.13 -2.45
CA ASN A 119 -8.99 15.01 -1.80
C ASN A 119 -8.68 14.58 -0.37
N MET A 120 -8.50 13.29 -0.14
CA MET A 120 -8.17 12.68 1.15
C MET A 120 -9.23 12.88 2.24
N LEU A 121 -10.47 13.24 1.90
CA LEU A 121 -11.58 13.28 2.86
C LEU A 121 -11.80 11.90 3.49
N PRO A 122 -12.18 11.85 4.77
CA PRO A 122 -12.51 10.61 5.44
C PRO A 122 -13.76 9.97 4.80
N TRP A 123 -13.83 8.62 4.82
CA TRP A 123 -14.85 7.89 4.05
C TRP A 123 -16.30 8.20 4.47
N TRP A 124 -16.55 8.66 5.67
CA TRP A 124 -17.90 9.07 6.10
C TRP A 124 -18.34 10.43 5.54
N GLU A 125 -17.46 11.16 4.87
CA GLU A 125 -17.77 12.41 4.14
C GLU A 125 -17.92 12.19 2.63
N TRP A 126 -17.67 10.98 2.14
CA TRP A 126 -17.82 10.66 0.73
C TRP A 126 -19.29 10.67 0.29
N PRO A 127 -19.61 10.73 -1.01
CA PRO A 127 -20.94 10.50 -1.54
C PRO A 127 -21.53 9.17 -1.06
N GLN A 128 -22.88 9.13 -0.92
CA GLN A 128 -23.59 8.02 -0.30
C GLN A 128 -23.25 6.66 -0.90
N GLU A 129 -23.12 6.56 -2.21
CA GLU A 129 -22.83 5.33 -2.92
C GLU A 129 -21.49 4.70 -2.52
N PHE A 130 -20.50 5.55 -2.24
CA PHE A 130 -19.19 5.13 -1.75
C PHE A 130 -19.23 4.79 -0.25
N LYS A 131 -19.91 5.61 0.55
CA LYS A 131 -20.05 5.36 2.00
C LYS A 131 -20.63 3.99 2.29
N ILE A 132 -21.77 3.67 1.66
CA ILE A 132 -22.49 2.41 1.92
C ILE A 132 -21.90 1.23 1.15
N LYS A 133 -20.83 1.46 0.35
CA LYS A 133 -20.20 0.43 -0.50
C LYS A 133 -21.25 -0.22 -1.43
N ASN A 134 -22.00 0.62 -2.18
CA ASN A 134 -23.01 0.13 -3.12
C ASN A 134 -22.38 -0.75 -4.21
N ASN A 135 -22.57 -2.04 -4.12
CA ASN A 135 -21.90 -3.02 -4.98
C ASN A 135 -22.14 -2.80 -6.48
N LYS A 136 -23.33 -2.39 -6.88
CA LYS A 136 -23.66 -2.17 -8.30
C LYS A 136 -22.94 -0.93 -8.82
N PHE A 137 -22.94 0.14 -8.05
CA PHE A 137 -22.25 1.38 -8.38
C PHE A 137 -20.74 1.18 -8.39
N LEU A 138 -20.18 0.60 -7.31
CA LEU A 138 -18.75 0.39 -7.19
C LEU A 138 -18.18 -0.51 -8.29
N LYS A 139 -18.86 -1.57 -8.71
CA LYS A 139 -18.39 -2.41 -9.83
C LYS A 139 -18.18 -1.60 -11.10
N SER A 140 -19.09 -0.69 -11.42
CA SER A 140 -18.97 0.19 -12.58
C SER A 140 -17.83 1.21 -12.42
N TRP A 141 -17.69 1.77 -11.21
CA TRP A 141 -16.64 2.73 -10.90
C TRP A 141 -15.25 2.07 -10.90
N ILE A 142 -15.08 0.91 -10.26
CA ILE A 142 -13.84 0.11 -10.25
C ILE A 142 -13.38 -0.21 -11.68
N LYS A 143 -14.32 -0.52 -12.59
CA LYS A 143 -13.98 -0.75 -14.00
C LYS A 143 -13.40 0.49 -14.66
N LYS A 144 -13.89 1.69 -14.32
CA LYS A 144 -13.37 2.95 -14.85
C LYS A 144 -12.00 3.31 -14.25
N LYS A 145 -11.75 2.90 -13.00
CA LYS A 145 -10.52 3.18 -12.23
C LYS A 145 -9.59 1.97 -12.15
N SER A 146 -9.71 1.06 -13.13
CA SER A 146 -8.99 -0.22 -13.09
C SER A 146 -7.46 -0.06 -13.09
N GLU A 147 -6.93 0.95 -13.77
CA GLU A 147 -5.50 1.21 -13.83
C GLU A 147 -4.98 1.77 -12.51
N GLU A 148 -5.65 2.76 -11.93
CA GLU A 148 -5.29 3.34 -10.64
C GLU A 148 -5.34 2.29 -9.51
N ILE A 149 -6.36 1.43 -9.54
CA ILE A 149 -6.49 0.32 -8.58
C ILE A 149 -5.39 -0.73 -8.81
N LEU A 150 -5.07 -1.04 -10.07
CA LEU A 150 -3.98 -1.95 -10.39
C LEU A 150 -2.64 -1.44 -9.88
N ILE A 151 -2.36 -0.14 -10.02
CA ILE A 151 -1.15 0.49 -9.46
C ILE A 151 -1.02 0.20 -7.97
N LYS A 152 -2.08 0.43 -7.18
CA LYS A 152 -2.04 0.19 -5.73
C LYS A 152 -1.77 -1.28 -5.40
N LYS A 153 -2.36 -2.20 -6.14
CA LYS A 153 -2.13 -3.64 -5.96
C LYS A 153 -0.71 -4.05 -6.34
N LEU A 154 -0.16 -3.53 -7.45
CA LEU A 154 1.21 -3.81 -7.87
C LEU A 154 2.21 -3.35 -6.81
N ILE A 155 2.04 -2.14 -6.28
CA ILE A 155 2.89 -1.64 -5.20
C ILE A 155 2.85 -2.58 -4.00
N GLN A 156 1.69 -3.03 -3.56
CA GLN A 156 1.56 -3.93 -2.40
C GLN A 156 2.16 -5.32 -2.67
N TRP A 157 2.01 -5.84 -3.89
CA TRP A 157 2.62 -7.11 -4.27
C TRP A 157 4.15 -7.04 -4.20
N HIS A 158 4.77 -6.00 -4.75
CA HIS A 158 6.21 -5.82 -4.72
C HIS A 158 6.75 -5.60 -3.30
N LEU A 159 6.03 -4.82 -2.49
CA LEU A 159 6.38 -4.64 -1.08
C LEU A 159 6.36 -5.96 -0.30
N ASP A 160 5.36 -6.82 -0.52
CA ASP A 160 5.31 -8.14 0.14
C ASP A 160 6.45 -9.04 -0.31
N GLU A 161 6.81 -9.03 -1.62
CA GLU A 161 7.97 -9.76 -2.12
C GLU A 161 9.27 -9.25 -1.49
N GLN A 162 9.50 -7.94 -1.48
CA GLN A 162 10.69 -7.32 -0.89
C GLN A 162 10.78 -7.58 0.62
N TRP A 163 9.66 -7.45 1.32
CA TRP A 163 9.59 -7.79 2.75
C TRP A 163 9.89 -9.27 3.01
N SER A 164 9.45 -10.15 2.13
CA SER A 164 9.74 -11.58 2.22
C SER A 164 11.24 -11.89 2.06
N VAL A 165 11.94 -11.13 1.20
CA VAL A 165 13.42 -11.23 1.10
C VAL A 165 14.08 -10.83 2.41
N ILE A 166 13.66 -9.73 3.03
CA ILE A 166 14.20 -9.26 4.32
C ILE A 166 13.95 -10.29 5.43
N LYS A 167 12.72 -10.84 5.51
CA LYS A 167 12.38 -11.91 6.48
C LYS A 167 13.29 -13.13 6.33
N ASN A 168 13.51 -13.57 5.10
CA ASN A 168 14.37 -14.72 4.81
C ASN A 168 15.83 -14.43 5.14
N PHE A 169 16.31 -13.22 4.85
CA PHE A 169 17.67 -12.80 5.21
C PHE A 169 17.87 -12.77 6.73
N ALA A 170 16.94 -12.17 7.48
CA ALA A 170 16.99 -12.18 8.94
C ALA A 170 17.03 -13.61 9.51
N LYS A 171 16.15 -14.48 8.99
CA LYS A 171 16.11 -15.89 9.36
C LYS A 171 17.45 -16.61 9.11
N SER A 172 18.08 -16.37 7.95
CA SER A 172 19.38 -16.97 7.60
C SER A 172 20.53 -16.52 8.52
N ARG A 173 20.34 -15.40 9.23
CA ARG A 173 21.27 -14.83 10.21
C ARG A 173 20.89 -15.14 11.65
N ASN A 174 19.88 -15.96 11.89
CA ASN A 174 19.30 -16.24 13.20
C ASN A 174 18.79 -14.99 13.92
N ILE A 175 18.36 -13.96 13.18
CA ILE A 175 17.74 -12.75 13.73
C ILE A 175 16.23 -12.95 13.75
N LYS A 176 15.64 -12.84 14.93
CA LYS A 176 14.18 -12.87 15.13
C LYS A 176 13.60 -11.47 14.96
N LEU A 177 12.56 -11.37 14.14
CA LEU A 177 11.83 -10.14 13.91
C LEU A 177 10.68 -10.03 14.91
N ILE A 178 10.58 -8.89 15.60
CA ILE A 178 9.49 -8.57 16.51
C ILE A 178 8.76 -7.37 15.91
N GLY A 179 7.55 -7.64 15.36
CA GLY A 179 6.67 -6.59 14.88
C GLY A 179 5.90 -5.94 16.02
N ASP A 180 5.20 -4.87 15.67
CA ASP A 180 4.26 -4.19 16.54
C ASP A 180 2.87 -4.22 15.90
N LEU A 181 1.84 -4.54 16.69
CA LEU A 181 0.45 -4.62 16.25
C LEU A 181 -0.36 -3.49 16.89
N PRO A 182 -0.90 -2.54 16.10
CA PRO A 182 -1.80 -1.53 16.63
C PRO A 182 -3.00 -2.15 17.35
N PHE A 183 -3.33 -1.67 18.55
CA PHE A 183 -4.49 -2.13 19.30
C PHE A 183 -5.81 -1.67 18.69
N TYR A 184 -5.80 -0.51 18.03
CA TYR A 184 -6.98 0.09 17.44
C TYR A 184 -6.82 0.16 15.92
N VAL A 185 -7.92 -0.12 15.24
CA VAL A 185 -8.04 0.12 13.80
C VAL A 185 -8.53 1.54 13.60
N SER A 186 -7.87 2.30 12.75
CA SER A 186 -8.30 3.66 12.42
C SER A 186 -9.70 3.66 11.85
N ARG A 187 -10.58 4.56 12.34
CA ARG A 187 -11.93 4.74 11.76
C ARG A 187 -11.84 5.05 10.27
N ASP A 188 -10.90 5.91 9.87
CA ASP A 188 -10.65 6.24 8.46
C ASP A 188 -9.69 5.23 7.83
N SER A 189 -10.16 4.01 7.66
CA SER A 189 -9.41 2.91 7.07
C SER A 189 -10.25 2.07 6.12
N ALA A 190 -9.57 1.39 5.22
CA ALA A 190 -10.15 0.38 4.35
C ALA A 190 -10.81 -0.75 5.16
N ASP A 191 -10.21 -1.10 6.29
CA ASP A 191 -10.68 -2.17 7.17
C ASP A 191 -12.07 -1.85 7.72
N VAL A 192 -12.25 -0.64 8.27
CA VAL A 192 -13.54 -0.18 8.82
C VAL A 192 -14.55 0.06 7.71
N TRP A 193 -14.15 0.74 6.62
CA TRP A 193 -15.03 1.00 5.48
C TRP A 193 -15.58 -0.27 4.85
N SER A 194 -14.75 -1.32 4.75
CA SER A 194 -15.13 -2.58 4.12
C SER A 194 -15.93 -3.50 5.06
N ASN A 195 -15.71 -3.42 6.37
CA ASN A 195 -16.22 -4.37 7.33
C ASN A 195 -17.01 -3.68 8.46
N LYS A 196 -17.84 -2.70 8.12
CA LYS A 196 -18.61 -1.88 9.09
C LYS A 196 -19.36 -2.71 10.16
N SER A 197 -19.83 -3.89 9.78
CA SER A 197 -20.55 -4.77 10.71
C SER A 197 -19.71 -5.32 11.87
N LEU A 198 -18.40 -5.22 11.78
CA LEU A 198 -17.48 -5.64 12.83
C LEU A 198 -17.19 -4.52 13.85
N PHE A 199 -17.69 -3.31 13.58
CA PHE A 199 -17.41 -2.12 14.37
C PHE A 199 -18.72 -1.49 14.89
N SER A 200 -18.65 -0.80 16.03
CA SER A 200 -19.79 -0.05 16.61
C SER A 200 -20.01 1.27 15.87
N ILE A 201 -20.34 1.18 14.59
CA ILE A 201 -20.63 2.33 13.72
C ILE A 201 -21.87 2.06 12.89
N PHE A 202 -22.61 3.10 12.53
CA PHE A 202 -23.72 3.01 11.60
C PHE A 202 -23.22 2.85 10.15
N LYS A 203 -24.12 2.40 9.24
CA LYS A 203 -23.77 2.19 7.81
C LYS A 203 -23.32 3.47 7.10
N ASN A 204 -23.80 4.62 7.54
CA ASN A 204 -23.39 5.94 7.02
C ASN A 204 -22.06 6.45 7.59
N GLY A 205 -21.48 5.74 8.56
CA GLY A 205 -20.23 6.09 9.20
C GLY A 205 -20.36 6.84 10.53
N ASP A 206 -21.56 7.18 10.99
CA ASP A 206 -21.76 7.79 12.29
C ASP A 206 -21.43 6.81 13.43
N LEU A 207 -21.06 7.37 14.61
CA LEU A 207 -20.75 6.62 15.82
C LEU A 207 -22.00 6.35 16.63
#